data_55ed8f13509e8d968ee71239668b1984
#
_entry.id   55ed8f13509e8d968ee71239668b1984
#
_cell.length_a   1.000
_cell.length_b   1.000
_cell.length_c   1.000
_cell.angle_alpha   90.00
_cell.angle_beta   90.00
_cell.angle_gamma   90.00
#
_symmetry.space_group_name_H-M   'P 1'
#
loop_
_entity.id
_entity.type
_entity.pdbx_description
1 polymer ?
#
loop_
_entity_poly.entity_id
_entity_poly.type
_entity_poly.pdbx_seq_one_letter_code
_entity_poly.pdbx_strand_id
1 'polypeptide(L)'
;GAVKSLILMAINATSAKKAFQAFRRDKKKNDLLKTLKDHQLQTLLDAFTDKFPELKGALNTGKALELMNKDSIIANMVIDYFTQQGVPVLCIHDSFIIQHDKEEELKKVLHVASVQVAGKGIEQDTKSNKREFKGMIQGNITGYEIKKRVTVNLPNKVTPTEQYKARRLKHYKWLESSKSN
;
A
#
# COMPACT_ATOMS: atom_id res chain seq x y z
N GLY A 1 -7.79 17.58 -1.07
CA GLY A 1 -7.82 19.01 -1.14
C GLY A 1 -6.64 19.63 -1.89
N ALA A 2 -6.73 20.93 -2.13
CA ALA A 2 -5.77 21.71 -2.92
C ALA A 2 -4.33 21.64 -2.39
N VAL A 3 -4.14 21.73 -1.07
CA VAL A 3 -2.82 21.68 -0.43
C VAL A 3 -2.14 20.33 -0.70
N LYS A 4 -2.86 19.19 -0.57
CA LYS A 4 -2.31 17.88 -0.89
C LYS A 4 -1.82 17.81 -2.35
N SER A 5 -2.60 18.32 -3.30
CA SER A 5 -2.22 18.38 -4.72
C SER A 5 -0.97 19.24 -4.93
N LEU A 6 -0.88 20.41 -4.29
CA LEU A 6 0.29 21.29 -4.39
C LEU A 6 1.56 20.60 -3.85
N ILE A 7 1.47 19.95 -2.69
CA ILE A 7 2.60 19.24 -2.07
C ILE A 7 3.06 18.10 -2.97
N LEU A 8 2.14 17.30 -3.53
CA LEU A 8 2.49 16.23 -4.47
C LEU A 8 3.22 16.77 -5.71
N MET A 9 2.78 17.92 -6.24
CA MET A 9 3.50 18.57 -7.34
C MET A 9 4.87 19.07 -6.90
N ALA A 10 5.00 19.61 -5.69
CA ALA A 10 6.28 20.10 -5.16
C ALA A 10 7.29 18.97 -4.89
N ILE A 11 6.85 17.79 -4.41
CA ILE A 11 7.73 16.63 -4.23
C ILE A 11 8.26 16.11 -5.58
N ASN A 12 7.41 16.13 -6.62
CA ASN A 12 7.78 15.66 -7.95
C ASN A 12 8.63 16.66 -8.75
N ALA A 13 8.49 17.95 -8.48
CA ALA A 13 9.15 18.98 -9.24
C ALA A 13 10.61 19.23 -8.81
N THR A 14 11.42 19.67 -9.74
CA THR A 14 12.82 20.07 -9.49
C THR A 14 12.96 21.58 -9.17
N SER A 15 11.85 22.31 -9.13
CA SER A 15 11.80 23.73 -8.71
C SER A 15 10.38 24.15 -8.38
N ALA A 16 10.22 25.16 -7.51
CA ALA A 16 8.93 25.73 -7.14
C ALA A 16 8.11 26.20 -8.36
N LYS A 17 8.76 26.84 -9.32
CA LYS A 17 8.12 27.29 -10.57
C LYS A 17 7.47 26.15 -11.33
N LYS A 18 8.19 25.01 -11.48
CA LYS A 18 7.65 23.81 -12.14
C LYS A 18 6.49 23.19 -11.35
N ALA A 19 6.59 23.17 -10.02
CA ALA A 19 5.50 22.70 -9.14
C ALA A 19 4.23 23.53 -9.33
N PHE A 20 4.36 24.86 -9.34
CA PHE A 20 3.22 25.76 -9.51
C PHE A 20 2.57 25.67 -10.89
N GLN A 21 3.39 25.53 -11.93
CA GLN A 21 2.88 25.28 -13.27
C GLN A 21 2.13 23.96 -13.37
N ALA A 22 2.68 22.89 -12.79
CA ALA A 22 2.04 21.58 -12.75
C ALA A 22 0.72 21.63 -11.95
N PHE A 23 0.71 22.30 -10.80
CA PHE A 23 -0.48 22.48 -10.00
C PHE A 23 -1.61 23.15 -10.78
N ARG A 24 -1.34 24.28 -11.47
CA ARG A 24 -2.35 24.98 -12.28
C ARG A 24 -2.82 24.14 -13.46
N ARG A 25 -1.93 23.38 -14.09
CA ARG A 25 -2.27 22.51 -15.22
C ARG A 25 -3.20 21.38 -14.82
N ASP A 26 -3.05 20.85 -13.60
CA ASP A 26 -3.88 19.79 -13.03
C ASP A 26 -5.32 20.26 -12.72
N LYS A 27 -5.55 21.55 -12.58
CA LYS A 27 -6.88 22.10 -12.27
C LYS A 27 -7.76 22.24 -13.50
N LYS A 28 -9.08 22.04 -13.32
CA LYS A 28 -10.08 22.24 -14.37
C LYS A 28 -10.06 23.69 -14.88
N LYS A 29 -10.53 23.91 -16.10
CA LYS A 29 -10.48 25.23 -16.76
C LYS A 29 -11.12 26.36 -15.90
N ASN A 30 -12.20 26.09 -15.19
CA ASN A 30 -12.96 27.05 -14.39
C ASN A 30 -12.67 26.97 -12.88
N ASP A 31 -11.61 26.27 -12.45
CA ASP A 31 -11.24 26.16 -11.04
C ASP A 31 -10.53 27.45 -10.60
N LEU A 32 -11.04 28.11 -9.56
CA LEU A 32 -10.44 29.29 -8.94
C LEU A 32 -9.00 29.05 -8.48
N LEU A 33 -8.65 27.82 -8.11
CA LEU A 33 -7.28 27.45 -7.73
C LEU A 33 -6.28 27.63 -8.87
N LYS A 34 -6.74 27.66 -10.12
CA LYS A 34 -5.89 27.91 -11.30
C LYS A 34 -5.45 29.36 -11.40
N THR A 35 -6.18 30.27 -10.77
CA THR A 35 -5.86 31.71 -10.80
C THR A 35 -4.85 32.12 -9.73
N LEU A 36 -4.51 31.22 -8.79
CA LEU A 36 -3.55 31.47 -7.74
C LEU A 36 -2.18 31.85 -8.32
N LYS A 37 -1.63 32.98 -7.82
CA LYS A 37 -0.30 33.47 -8.22
C LYS A 37 0.81 32.68 -7.49
N ASP A 38 2.04 32.74 -8.02
CA ASP A 38 3.17 32.02 -7.46
C ASP A 38 3.42 32.34 -5.98
N HIS A 39 3.32 33.61 -5.58
CA HIS A 39 3.51 33.98 -4.18
C HIS A 39 2.44 33.37 -3.25
N GLN A 40 1.19 33.23 -3.72
CA GLN A 40 0.13 32.61 -2.94
C GLN A 40 0.36 31.10 -2.76
N LEU A 41 0.82 30.43 -3.82
CA LEU A 41 1.19 29.02 -3.76
C LEU A 41 2.44 28.81 -2.88
N GLN A 42 3.41 29.75 -2.93
CA GLN A 42 4.57 29.71 -2.06
C GLN A 42 4.17 29.85 -0.59
N THR A 43 3.30 30.81 -0.24
CA THR A 43 2.77 30.98 1.12
C THR A 43 2.13 29.67 1.65
N LEU A 44 1.42 28.93 0.77
CA LEU A 44 0.84 27.64 1.16
C LEU A 44 1.91 26.57 1.43
N LEU A 45 2.98 26.55 0.63
CA LEU A 45 4.11 25.63 0.87
C LEU A 45 4.88 26.01 2.13
N ASP A 46 5.08 27.29 2.39
CA ASP A 46 5.78 27.77 3.57
C ASP A 46 5.00 27.41 4.83
N ALA A 47 3.70 27.66 4.87
CA ALA A 47 2.82 27.26 5.97
C ALA A 47 2.81 25.73 6.19
N PHE A 48 2.94 24.95 5.12
CA PHE A 48 3.07 23.51 5.23
C PHE A 48 4.43 23.10 5.82
N THR A 49 5.53 23.70 5.37
CA THR A 49 6.87 23.38 5.86
C THR A 49 7.12 23.91 7.29
N ASP A 50 6.44 24.95 7.71
CA ASP A 50 6.45 25.41 9.10
C ASP A 50 5.81 24.40 10.03
N LYS A 51 4.75 23.73 9.55
CA LYS A 51 4.09 22.64 10.30
C LYS A 51 4.86 21.31 10.26
N PHE A 52 5.57 21.03 9.15
CA PHE A 52 6.32 19.82 8.91
C PHE A 52 7.74 20.14 8.42
N PRO A 53 8.60 20.67 9.31
CA PRO A 53 9.93 21.18 8.93
C PRO A 53 10.84 20.09 8.34
N GLU A 54 10.64 18.84 8.71
CA GLU A 54 11.37 17.68 8.18
C GLU A 54 11.16 17.45 6.68
N LEU A 55 10.07 17.97 6.12
CA LEU A 55 9.76 17.82 4.69
C LEU A 55 10.32 18.96 3.83
N LYS A 56 10.84 20.03 4.43
CA LYS A 56 11.37 21.18 3.71
C LYS A 56 12.42 20.82 2.67
N GLY A 57 13.33 19.92 3.01
CA GLY A 57 14.40 19.44 2.13
C GLY A 57 13.94 18.47 1.02
N ALA A 58 12.68 18.00 1.06
CA ALA A 58 12.13 17.10 0.06
C ALA A 58 11.33 17.81 -1.04
N LEU A 59 10.90 19.07 -0.78
CA LEU A 59 10.10 19.82 -1.74
C LEU A 59 10.97 20.44 -2.82
N ASN A 60 10.49 20.45 -4.05
CA ASN A 60 11.13 21.07 -5.23
C ASN A 60 12.53 20.52 -5.59
N THR A 61 12.83 19.29 -5.16
CA THR A 61 14.11 18.62 -5.36
C THR A 61 14.03 17.38 -6.25
N GLY A 62 12.83 17.03 -6.73
CA GLY A 62 12.60 15.82 -7.54
C GLY A 62 12.71 14.52 -6.76
N LYS A 63 12.51 14.55 -5.44
CA LYS A 63 12.65 13.39 -4.53
C LYS A 63 11.65 12.25 -4.79
N ALA A 64 10.62 12.50 -5.60
CA ALA A 64 9.59 11.49 -5.86
C ALA A 64 10.15 10.17 -6.40
N LEU A 65 11.10 10.20 -7.33
CA LEU A 65 11.70 8.98 -7.89
C LEU A 65 12.49 8.20 -6.84
N GLU A 66 13.23 8.88 -5.97
CA GLU A 66 13.93 8.23 -4.84
C GLU A 66 12.95 7.57 -3.87
N LEU A 67 11.87 8.27 -3.54
CA LEU A 67 10.83 7.73 -2.65
C LEU A 67 10.11 6.53 -3.27
N MET A 68 9.75 6.61 -4.55
CA MET A 68 9.14 5.49 -5.27
C MET A 68 10.08 4.28 -5.35
N ASN A 69 11.38 4.51 -5.54
CA ASN A 69 12.36 3.42 -5.54
C ASN A 69 12.47 2.76 -4.16
N LYS A 70 12.52 3.53 -3.08
CA LYS A 70 12.51 3.00 -1.71
C LYS A 70 11.25 2.18 -1.42
N ASP A 71 10.09 2.69 -1.83
CA ASP A 71 8.81 1.99 -1.70
C ASP A 71 8.82 0.65 -2.44
N SER A 72 9.31 0.64 -3.68
CA SER A 72 9.42 -0.59 -4.46
C SER A 72 10.38 -1.62 -3.85
N ILE A 73 11.48 -1.18 -3.23
CA ILE A 73 12.41 -2.07 -2.52
C ILE A 73 11.72 -2.70 -1.31
N ILE A 74 11.00 -1.90 -0.52
CA ILE A 74 10.22 -2.39 0.62
C ILE A 74 9.20 -3.44 0.15
N ALA A 75 8.45 -3.12 -0.91
CA ALA A 75 7.45 -4.04 -1.47
C ALA A 75 8.08 -5.36 -1.93
N ASN A 76 9.22 -5.31 -2.61
CA ASN A 76 9.94 -6.50 -3.05
C ASN A 76 10.41 -7.34 -1.86
N MET A 77 10.97 -6.73 -0.81
CA MET A 77 11.39 -7.46 0.40
C MET A 77 10.22 -8.21 1.05
N VAL A 78 9.04 -7.59 1.11
CA VAL A 78 7.83 -8.22 1.66
C VAL A 78 7.39 -9.40 0.77
N ILE A 79 7.33 -9.18 -0.54
CA ILE A 79 6.92 -10.22 -1.51
C ILE A 79 7.88 -11.40 -1.45
N ASP A 80 9.18 -11.16 -1.48
CA ASP A 80 10.21 -12.20 -1.45
C ASP A 80 10.12 -13.03 -0.16
N TYR A 81 9.97 -12.35 0.99
CA TYR A 81 9.85 -13.03 2.28
C TYR A 81 8.70 -14.05 2.30
N PHE A 82 7.52 -13.66 1.84
CA PHE A 82 6.35 -14.55 1.84
C PHE A 82 6.40 -15.58 0.70
N THR A 83 6.95 -15.21 -0.45
CA THR A 83 7.11 -16.14 -1.58
C THR A 83 8.04 -17.28 -1.22
N GLN A 84 9.14 -17.02 -0.52
CA GLN A 84 10.08 -18.08 -0.05
C GLN A 84 9.40 -19.05 0.92
N GLN A 85 8.37 -18.64 1.62
CA GLN A 85 7.57 -19.50 2.51
C GLN A 85 6.39 -20.18 1.79
N GLY A 86 6.19 -19.94 0.49
CA GLY A 86 5.04 -20.43 -0.26
C GLY A 86 3.71 -19.76 0.14
N VAL A 87 3.77 -18.60 0.83
CA VAL A 87 2.60 -17.83 1.25
C VAL A 87 2.26 -16.79 0.17
N PRO A 88 1.06 -16.86 -0.45
CA PRO A 88 0.67 -15.88 -1.45
C PRO A 88 0.41 -14.51 -0.81
N VAL A 89 1.06 -13.49 -1.31
CA VAL A 89 0.87 -12.08 -0.97
C VAL A 89 0.64 -11.28 -2.24
N LEU A 90 -0.34 -10.37 -2.21
CA LEU A 90 -0.62 -9.45 -3.31
C LEU A 90 -0.26 -8.04 -2.86
N CYS A 91 0.55 -7.36 -3.66
CA CYS A 91 0.85 -5.94 -3.50
C CYS A 91 -0.02 -5.13 -4.46
N ILE A 92 -0.77 -4.17 -3.93
CA ILE A 92 -1.62 -3.26 -4.70
C ILE A 92 -1.30 -1.85 -4.25
N HIS A 93 -0.52 -1.11 -5.04
CA HIS A 93 0.03 0.19 -4.67
C HIS A 93 0.81 0.12 -3.36
N ASP A 94 0.37 0.84 -2.34
CA ASP A 94 0.92 0.92 -0.98
C ASP A 94 0.33 -0.11 0.00
N SER A 95 -0.48 -1.05 -0.50
CA SER A 95 -1.23 -1.99 0.32
C SER A 95 -0.86 -3.44 0.00
N PHE A 96 -0.94 -4.29 1.01
CA PHE A 96 -0.72 -5.73 0.86
C PHE A 96 -1.98 -6.50 1.25
N ILE A 97 -2.31 -7.53 0.46
CA ILE A 97 -3.38 -8.47 0.74
C ILE A 97 -2.74 -9.82 1.03
N ILE A 98 -3.00 -10.36 2.21
CA ILE A 98 -2.45 -11.62 2.66
C ILE A 98 -3.52 -12.42 3.42
N GLN A 99 -3.25 -13.69 3.68
CA GLN A 99 -4.10 -14.53 4.52
C GLN A 99 -4.20 -13.92 5.93
N HIS A 100 -5.39 -14.03 6.53
CA HIS A 100 -5.68 -13.38 7.81
C HIS A 100 -4.76 -13.84 8.95
N ASP A 101 -4.38 -15.11 8.98
CA ASP A 101 -3.46 -15.69 9.98
C ASP A 101 -2.01 -15.20 9.84
N LYS A 102 -1.68 -14.54 8.71
CA LYS A 102 -0.37 -13.96 8.43
C LYS A 102 -0.31 -12.44 8.62
N GLU A 103 -1.38 -11.82 9.11
CA GLU A 103 -1.46 -10.36 9.29
C GLU A 103 -0.36 -9.82 10.20
N GLU A 104 -0.18 -10.44 11.38
CA GLU A 104 0.82 -9.98 12.35
C GLU A 104 2.26 -10.21 11.86
N GLU A 105 2.48 -11.27 11.10
CA GLU A 105 3.77 -11.52 10.45
C GLU A 105 4.05 -10.47 9.36
N LEU A 106 3.06 -10.13 8.54
CA LEU A 106 3.17 -9.06 7.53
C LEU A 106 3.54 -7.72 8.17
N LYS A 107 2.89 -7.35 9.28
CA LYS A 107 3.22 -6.10 10.00
C LYS A 107 4.67 -6.06 10.45
N LYS A 108 5.18 -7.16 10.99
CA LYS A 108 6.59 -7.25 11.42
C LYS A 108 7.55 -7.16 10.25
N VAL A 109 7.29 -7.89 9.17
CA VAL A 109 8.12 -7.88 7.95
C VAL A 109 8.14 -6.49 7.33
N LEU A 110 6.99 -5.84 7.20
CA LEU A 110 6.87 -4.49 6.67
C LEU A 110 7.60 -3.46 7.54
N HIS A 111 7.52 -3.60 8.88
CA HIS A 111 8.26 -2.75 9.80
C HIS A 111 9.77 -2.91 9.61
N VAL A 112 10.27 -4.14 9.59
CA VAL A 112 11.71 -4.41 9.42
C VAL A 112 12.20 -3.90 8.06
N ALA A 113 11.47 -4.19 6.97
CA ALA A 113 11.82 -3.72 5.65
C ALA A 113 11.86 -2.19 5.56
N SER A 114 10.88 -1.51 6.15
CA SER A 114 10.84 -0.05 6.16
C SER A 114 11.96 0.58 6.99
N VAL A 115 12.31 0.01 8.14
CA VAL A 115 13.47 0.45 8.93
C VAL A 115 14.76 0.28 8.15
N GLN A 116 14.92 -0.86 7.48
CA GLN A 116 16.13 -1.16 6.70
C GLN A 116 16.31 -0.21 5.50
N VAL A 117 15.23 0.14 4.80
CA VAL A 117 15.28 0.94 3.57
C VAL A 117 15.16 2.44 3.83
N ALA A 118 14.29 2.83 4.76
CA ALA A 118 13.97 4.23 5.04
C ALA A 118 14.56 4.74 6.35
N GLY A 119 15.20 3.87 7.16
CA GLY A 119 15.76 4.21 8.48
C GLY A 119 14.71 4.39 9.57
N LYS A 120 13.42 4.25 9.26
CA LYS A 120 12.30 4.43 10.18
C LYS A 120 11.16 3.49 9.79
N GLY A 121 10.48 2.93 10.81
CA GLY A 121 9.28 2.14 10.60
C GLY A 121 8.14 3.00 10.02
N ILE A 122 7.43 2.47 9.04
CA ILE A 122 6.24 3.10 8.47
C ILE A 122 5.05 2.74 9.33
N GLU A 123 4.20 3.74 9.61
CA GLU A 123 2.93 3.54 10.29
C GLU A 123 2.00 2.70 9.40
N GLN A 124 1.35 1.71 9.99
CA GLN A 124 0.56 0.72 9.27
C GLN A 124 -0.90 0.80 9.73
N ASP A 125 -1.81 0.86 8.77
CA ASP A 125 -3.25 0.74 9.01
C ASP A 125 -3.75 -0.61 8.48
N THR A 126 -4.55 -1.31 9.28
CA THR A 126 -5.08 -2.61 8.91
C THR A 126 -6.57 -2.50 8.65
N LYS A 127 -6.97 -2.84 7.44
CA LYS A 127 -8.39 -3.03 7.08
C LYS A 127 -8.67 -4.52 7.04
N SER A 128 -9.06 -5.10 8.17
CA SER A 128 -9.61 -6.44 8.13
C SER A 128 -11.07 -6.35 7.69
N ASN A 129 -11.45 -7.08 6.63
CA ASN A 129 -12.86 -7.34 6.32
C ASN A 129 -13.43 -8.30 7.39
N LYS A 130 -13.46 -7.87 8.64
CA LYS A 130 -14.27 -8.50 9.67
C LYS A 130 -15.73 -8.21 9.29
N ARG A 131 -16.28 -8.97 8.35
CA ARG A 131 -17.73 -9.11 8.27
C ARG A 131 -18.11 -9.77 9.58
N GLU A 132 -18.67 -9.01 10.49
CA GLU A 132 -19.34 -9.56 11.66
C GLU A 132 -20.53 -10.39 11.14
N PHE A 133 -20.31 -11.68 10.99
CA PHE A 133 -21.40 -12.59 10.76
C PHE A 133 -22.14 -12.74 12.09
N LYS A 134 -23.28 -12.05 12.23
CA LYS A 134 -24.23 -12.29 13.30
C LYS A 134 -24.87 -13.67 13.07
N GLY A 135 -24.22 -14.71 13.55
CA GLY A 135 -24.71 -16.07 13.51
C GLY A 135 -23.77 -16.94 14.30
N MET A 136 -24.01 -17.08 15.62
CA MET A 136 -23.25 -17.96 16.48
C MET A 136 -23.64 -19.41 16.22
N ILE A 137 -22.62 -20.25 16.02
CA ILE A 137 -22.68 -21.64 16.48
C ILE A 137 -21.57 -21.76 17.51
N GLN A 138 -21.99 -22.03 18.76
CA GLN A 138 -21.09 -22.37 19.84
C GLN A 138 -20.42 -23.70 19.53
N GLY A 139 -19.10 -23.70 19.49
CA GLY A 139 -18.29 -24.90 19.58
C GLY A 139 -17.05 -24.54 20.39
N ASN A 140 -16.94 -25.15 21.56
CA ASN A 140 -15.76 -25.06 22.41
C ASN A 140 -14.61 -25.77 21.72
N ILE A 141 -13.66 -25.00 21.19
CA ILE A 141 -12.32 -25.51 20.92
C ILE A 141 -11.36 -24.57 21.65
N THR A 142 -10.87 -25.07 22.79
CA THR A 142 -9.71 -24.58 23.54
C THR A 142 -9.34 -23.09 23.36
N GLY A 143 -10.10 -22.20 24.03
CA GLY A 143 -9.67 -20.82 24.29
C GLY A 143 -9.75 -19.82 23.14
N TYR A 144 -10.18 -20.23 21.96
CA TYR A 144 -10.42 -19.33 20.82
C TYR A 144 -11.90 -19.39 20.43
N GLU A 145 -12.59 -18.27 20.52
CA GLU A 145 -13.89 -18.14 19.87
C GLU A 145 -13.70 -18.21 18.36
N ILE A 146 -13.92 -19.36 17.76
CA ILE A 146 -14.07 -19.47 16.32
C ILE A 146 -15.46 -18.92 16.00
N LYS A 147 -15.51 -17.61 15.66
CA LYS A 147 -16.70 -17.05 15.02
C LYS A 147 -16.91 -17.85 13.73
N LYS A 148 -17.96 -18.64 13.66
CA LYS A 148 -18.25 -19.50 12.53
C LYS A 148 -18.26 -18.65 11.25
N ARG A 149 -17.44 -19.03 10.28
CA ARG A 149 -17.58 -18.53 8.91
C ARG A 149 -18.93 -19.02 8.40
N VAL A 150 -19.89 -18.14 8.29
CA VAL A 150 -21.08 -18.42 7.49
C VAL A 150 -20.56 -18.50 6.06
N THR A 151 -20.56 -19.70 5.50
CA THR A 151 -20.29 -19.87 4.08
C THR A 151 -21.47 -19.23 3.37
N VAL A 152 -21.29 -17.98 2.92
CA VAL A 152 -22.25 -17.38 2.01
C VAL A 152 -22.14 -18.22 0.74
N ASN A 153 -23.15 -19.01 0.45
CA ASN A 153 -23.31 -19.62 -0.85
C ASN A 153 -23.50 -18.47 -1.84
N LEU A 154 -22.40 -18.04 -2.44
CA LEU A 154 -22.48 -17.15 -3.59
C LEU A 154 -23.27 -17.91 -4.66
N PRO A 155 -24.33 -17.32 -5.24
CA PRO A 155 -25.18 -17.97 -6.23
C PRO A 155 -24.42 -18.44 -7.47
N ASN A 156 -23.20 -17.94 -7.68
CA ASN A 156 -22.31 -18.37 -8.75
C ASN A 156 -21.08 -19.05 -8.13
N LYS A 157 -21.12 -20.36 -8.01
CA LYS A 157 -19.95 -21.18 -7.75
C LYS A 157 -19.03 -20.96 -8.97
N VAL A 158 -17.99 -20.11 -8.80
CA VAL A 158 -17.00 -19.95 -9.85
C VAL A 158 -16.30 -21.28 -10.02
N THR A 159 -16.67 -22.00 -11.08
CA THR A 159 -15.98 -23.24 -11.45
C THR A 159 -14.59 -22.86 -11.95
N PRO A 160 -13.49 -23.32 -11.29
CA PRO A 160 -12.16 -22.99 -11.74
C PRO A 160 -11.95 -23.41 -13.19
N THR A 161 -11.48 -22.49 -14.03
CA THR A 161 -11.16 -22.80 -15.43
C THR A 161 -10.08 -23.88 -15.51
N GLU A 162 -10.04 -24.63 -16.59
CA GLU A 162 -9.00 -25.66 -16.83
C GLU A 162 -7.60 -25.04 -16.82
N GLN A 163 -7.45 -23.82 -17.31
CA GLN A 163 -6.20 -23.07 -17.25
C GLN A 163 -5.76 -22.77 -15.80
N TYR A 164 -6.72 -22.43 -14.91
CA TYR A 164 -6.43 -22.23 -13.50
C TYR A 164 -5.98 -23.53 -12.82
N LYS A 165 -6.69 -24.64 -13.08
CA LYS A 165 -6.33 -25.97 -12.54
C LYS A 165 -4.94 -26.39 -12.99
N ALA A 166 -4.62 -26.21 -14.26
CA ALA A 166 -3.31 -26.53 -14.83
C ALA A 166 -2.19 -25.70 -14.18
N ARG A 167 -2.38 -24.38 -14.00
CA ARG A 167 -1.41 -23.52 -13.33
C ARG A 167 -1.22 -23.89 -11.86
N ARG A 168 -2.31 -24.21 -11.18
CA ARG A 168 -2.27 -24.66 -9.79
C ARG A 168 -1.49 -25.98 -9.64
N LEU A 169 -1.74 -26.94 -10.51
CA LEU A 169 -0.99 -28.21 -10.52
C LEU A 169 0.51 -27.99 -10.78
N LYS A 170 0.86 -27.13 -11.73
CA LYS A 170 2.24 -26.77 -12.03
C LYS A 170 2.93 -26.13 -10.81
N HIS A 171 2.22 -25.26 -10.09
CA HIS A 171 2.72 -24.61 -8.88
C HIS A 171 2.98 -25.64 -7.76
N TYR A 172 2.06 -26.58 -7.52
CA TYR A 172 2.28 -27.63 -6.53
C TYR A 172 3.47 -28.53 -6.87
N LYS A 173 3.64 -28.93 -8.12
CA LYS A 173 4.81 -29.71 -8.56
C LYS A 173 6.12 -28.96 -8.35
N TRP A 174 6.11 -27.65 -8.59
CA TRP A 174 7.26 -26.79 -8.32
C TRP A 174 7.57 -26.72 -6.80
N LEU A 175 6.55 -26.57 -5.95
CA LEU A 175 6.72 -26.58 -4.49
C LEU A 175 7.29 -27.90 -3.98
N GLU A 176 6.85 -29.04 -4.52
CA GLU A 176 7.37 -30.36 -4.16
C GLU A 176 8.84 -30.50 -4.56
N SER A 177 9.21 -30.10 -5.78
CA SER A 177 10.60 -30.14 -6.25
C SER A 177 11.54 -29.21 -5.47
N SER A 178 11.03 -28.07 -4.98
CA SER A 178 11.80 -27.10 -4.19
C SER A 178 12.05 -27.53 -2.74
N LYS A 179 11.31 -28.54 -2.23
CA LYS A 179 11.50 -29.11 -0.89
C LYS A 179 12.49 -30.28 -0.88
N SER A 180 12.88 -30.79 -2.04
CA SER A 180 13.76 -31.95 -2.19
C SER A 180 15.23 -31.58 -2.43
N ASN A 181 15.53 -30.27 -2.43
CA ASN A 181 16.87 -29.66 -2.42
C ASN A 181 17.11 -28.93 -1.11
#